data_ebdced13197f3b4fc7af5f3e800f6cb9
#
_entry.id   ebdced13197f3b4fc7af5f3e800f6cb9
#
_cell.length_a   1.000
_cell.length_b   1.000
_cell.length_c   1.000
_cell.angle_alpha   90.00
_cell.angle_beta   90.00
_cell.angle_gamma   90.00
#
_symmetry.space_group_name_H-M   'P 1'
#
loop_
_entity.id
_entity.type
_entity.pdbx_description
1 polymer ?
#
loop_
_entity_poly.entity_id
_entity_poly.type
_entity_poly.pdbx_seq_one_letter_code
_entity_poly.pdbx_strand_id
1 'polypeptide(L)'
;MTQETARETTPGSAPIPHWPGRMVSVGDHEVFVRSAPDPKTPDHAEPALCVHGLEGSSRNWTDLMDLLRTQLACDALDLPGFGDSPPRPDGRYSIAALAQTVIALIEKRQNPVHLIGNSLGGAVSLKVAATRPELIQSLTLISPALPDLHPRLDLVRFPVVGLPRVGPRLIRQYQAALPPERRVAAVIATCYSNPGLYPQARFAAEVAELNRRDSLEYAAAALMGSARALSAEFLRKGRHSPWRDAARVVAPTLVIYGQRDRLVDPRAAGRAAHMFREARIVVLPRTGHVAQMERPDLVAAEIGILLGIPGGFGRLTQERAGEADTQSVQH
;
A
#
# COMPACT_ATOMS: atom_id res chain seq x y z
N MET A 1 36.21 -6.23 8.56
CA MET A 1 35.25 -5.36 9.26
C MET A 1 35.18 -4.06 8.47
N THR A 2 34.34 -4.02 7.47
CA THR A 2 34.05 -2.83 6.63
C THR A 2 32.71 -2.30 7.08
N GLN A 3 32.71 -1.15 7.72
CA GLN A 3 31.49 -0.40 8.06
C GLN A 3 30.88 0.13 6.77
N GLU A 4 29.82 -0.50 6.30
CA GLU A 4 28.98 0.00 5.22
C GLU A 4 28.05 1.07 5.83
N THR A 5 28.43 2.33 5.66
CA THR A 5 27.65 3.50 6.03
C THR A 5 26.43 3.56 5.13
N ALA A 6 25.27 3.09 5.64
CA ALA A 6 23.98 3.34 5.04
C ALA A 6 23.77 4.86 4.92
N ARG A 7 23.72 5.38 3.71
CA ARG A 7 23.38 6.79 3.44
C ARG A 7 21.96 7.06 3.92
N GLU A 8 21.83 7.92 4.91
CA GLU A 8 20.57 8.54 5.30
C GLU A 8 20.04 9.38 4.12
N THR A 9 18.76 9.27 3.83
CA THR A 9 18.08 10.16 2.89
C THR A 9 18.34 11.60 3.30
N THR A 10 18.87 12.39 2.39
CA THR A 10 19.22 13.80 2.63
C THR A 10 17.98 14.57 3.09
N PRO A 11 17.96 15.20 4.27
CA PRO A 11 16.88 16.08 4.69
C PRO A 11 16.99 17.36 3.87
N GLY A 12 16.04 17.64 2.96
CA GLY A 12 16.02 18.95 2.30
C GLY A 12 15.29 19.08 0.99
N SER A 13 14.93 18.02 0.26
CA SER A 13 14.10 18.20 -0.92
C SER A 13 12.61 18.31 -0.54
N ALA A 14 11.90 19.28 -1.13
CA ALA A 14 10.46 19.38 -0.97
C ALA A 14 9.79 18.04 -1.40
N PRO A 15 8.78 17.56 -0.64
CA PRO A 15 8.10 16.32 -1.00
C PRO A 15 7.43 16.48 -2.36
N ILE A 16 7.47 15.41 -3.15
CA ILE A 16 6.79 15.35 -4.44
C ILE A 16 5.30 15.61 -4.24
N PRO A 17 4.67 16.54 -4.99
CA PRO A 17 3.24 16.77 -4.90
C PRO A 17 2.48 15.51 -5.34
N HIS A 18 1.34 15.26 -4.72
CA HIS A 18 0.46 14.19 -5.19
C HIS A 18 -0.07 14.52 -6.58
N TRP A 19 0.11 13.59 -7.52
CA TRP A 19 -0.37 13.78 -8.88
C TRP A 19 -1.90 13.82 -8.96
N PRO A 20 -2.46 14.43 -10.01
CA PRO A 20 -3.90 14.40 -10.22
C PRO A 20 -4.40 12.97 -10.45
N GLY A 21 -5.68 12.77 -10.25
CA GLY A 21 -6.36 11.51 -10.52
C GLY A 21 -7.68 11.75 -11.22
N ARG A 22 -8.35 10.65 -11.56
CA ARG A 22 -9.65 10.67 -12.23
C ARG A 22 -10.56 9.58 -11.70
N MET A 23 -11.86 9.80 -11.82
CA MET A 23 -12.85 8.74 -11.61
C MET A 23 -12.84 7.77 -12.79
N VAL A 24 -12.93 6.49 -12.48
CA VAL A 24 -12.96 5.40 -13.46
C VAL A 24 -14.14 4.47 -13.11
N SER A 25 -15.07 4.31 -14.06
CA SER A 25 -16.19 3.39 -13.88
C SER A 25 -15.71 1.94 -13.98
N VAL A 26 -16.06 1.12 -13.00
CA VAL A 26 -15.71 -0.31 -12.89
C VAL A 26 -16.97 -1.11 -12.56
N GLY A 27 -17.55 -1.77 -13.57
CA GLY A 27 -18.83 -2.44 -13.40
C GLY A 27 -19.97 -1.46 -13.06
N ASP A 28 -20.57 -1.62 -11.89
CA ASP A 28 -21.72 -0.86 -11.40
C ASP A 28 -21.35 0.35 -10.51
N HIS A 29 -20.06 0.65 -10.34
CA HIS A 29 -19.58 1.73 -9.49
C HIS A 29 -18.35 2.45 -10.08
N GLU A 30 -17.90 3.48 -9.40
CA GLU A 30 -16.72 4.24 -9.78
C GLU A 30 -15.65 4.16 -8.71
N VAL A 31 -14.41 4.28 -9.13
CA VAL A 31 -13.24 4.38 -8.25
C VAL A 31 -12.33 5.50 -8.71
N PHE A 32 -11.65 6.13 -7.77
CA PHE A 32 -10.65 7.13 -8.07
C PHE A 32 -9.30 6.46 -8.32
N VAL A 33 -8.65 6.86 -9.41
CA VAL A 33 -7.33 6.36 -9.79
C VAL A 33 -6.39 7.55 -10.01
N ARG A 34 -5.26 7.51 -9.34
CA ARG A 34 -4.18 8.49 -9.47
C ARG A 34 -3.09 7.92 -10.35
N SER A 35 -2.73 8.67 -11.40
CA SER A 35 -1.66 8.29 -12.32
C SER A 35 -0.53 9.31 -12.24
N ALA A 36 0.71 8.87 -12.41
CA ALA A 36 1.81 9.80 -12.62
C ALA A 36 1.63 10.48 -13.98
N PRO A 37 1.50 11.82 -14.04
CA PRO A 37 1.50 12.52 -15.31
C PRO A 37 2.93 12.58 -15.81
N ASP A 38 3.34 11.69 -16.70
CA ASP A 38 4.75 11.64 -17.04
C ASP A 38 5.05 11.65 -18.53
N PRO A 39 5.64 12.77 -19.03
CA PRO A 39 6.27 12.75 -20.35
C PRO A 39 7.55 11.90 -20.41
N LYS A 40 8.09 11.43 -19.26
CA LYS A 40 9.27 10.58 -19.19
C LYS A 40 8.96 9.09 -19.08
N THR A 41 7.69 8.72 -18.90
CA THR A 41 7.31 7.30 -18.97
C THR A 41 7.51 6.83 -20.40
N PRO A 42 8.37 5.85 -20.67
CA PRO A 42 8.57 5.33 -22.01
C PRO A 42 7.25 4.82 -22.58
N ASP A 43 7.02 4.96 -23.90
CA ASP A 43 5.82 4.46 -24.59
C ASP A 43 5.59 2.95 -24.38
N HIS A 44 6.59 2.23 -23.92
CA HIS A 44 6.58 0.80 -23.63
C HIS A 44 6.61 0.46 -22.14
N ALA A 45 6.38 1.43 -21.24
CA ALA A 45 6.34 1.15 -19.81
C ALA A 45 5.20 0.17 -19.47
N GLU A 46 5.55 -0.92 -18.80
CA GLU A 46 4.58 -1.93 -18.42
C GLU A 46 3.62 -1.41 -17.34
N PRO A 47 2.32 -1.75 -17.41
CA PRO A 47 1.34 -1.22 -16.49
C PRO A 47 1.51 -1.80 -15.08
N ALA A 48 1.49 -0.94 -14.06
CA ALA A 48 1.47 -1.31 -12.66
C ALA A 48 0.27 -0.71 -11.94
N LEU A 49 -0.29 -1.46 -10.99
CA LEU A 49 -1.41 -1.02 -10.17
C LEU A 49 -1.08 -1.17 -8.68
N CYS A 50 -1.15 -0.06 -7.95
CA CYS A 50 -0.90 0.01 -6.52
C CYS A 50 -2.21 0.02 -5.72
N VAL A 51 -2.30 -0.81 -4.66
CA VAL A 51 -3.50 -0.98 -3.82
C VAL A 51 -3.14 -0.72 -2.36
N HIS A 52 -3.71 0.35 -1.77
CA HIS A 52 -3.38 0.82 -0.43
C HIS A 52 -3.94 -0.06 0.71
N GLY A 53 -3.43 0.15 1.92
CA GLY A 53 -3.89 -0.49 3.15
C GLY A 53 -5.16 0.12 3.74
N LEU A 54 -5.60 -0.42 4.87
CA LEU A 54 -6.74 0.12 5.62
C LEU A 54 -6.45 1.59 6.01
N GLU A 55 -7.46 2.45 5.87
CA GLU A 55 -7.37 3.91 6.08
C GLU A 55 -6.36 4.65 5.18
N GLY A 56 -5.74 3.97 4.22
CA GLY A 56 -4.89 4.58 3.22
C GLY A 56 -5.64 5.16 2.03
N SER A 57 -4.88 5.62 1.05
CA SER A 57 -5.36 6.08 -0.26
C SER A 57 -4.24 5.96 -1.31
N SER A 58 -4.55 6.31 -2.54
CA SER A 58 -3.59 6.42 -3.64
C SER A 58 -2.40 7.34 -3.34
N ARG A 59 -2.55 8.28 -2.41
CA ARG A 59 -1.47 9.17 -1.94
C ARG A 59 -0.31 8.43 -1.29
N ASN A 60 -0.55 7.25 -0.73
CA ASN A 60 0.49 6.43 -0.09
C ASN A 60 1.57 5.90 -1.05
N TRP A 61 1.35 6.07 -2.35
CA TRP A 61 2.19 5.51 -3.39
C TRP A 61 3.05 6.52 -4.14
N THR A 62 2.83 7.84 -3.91
CA THR A 62 3.46 8.92 -4.68
C THR A 62 4.98 8.76 -4.80
N ASP A 63 5.69 8.55 -3.67
CA ASP A 63 7.15 8.48 -3.65
C ASP A 63 7.67 7.20 -4.33
N LEU A 64 7.00 6.07 -4.14
CA LEU A 64 7.36 4.83 -4.81
C LEU A 64 7.06 4.92 -6.32
N MET A 65 5.90 5.42 -6.71
CA MET A 65 5.53 5.58 -8.13
C MET A 65 6.51 6.50 -8.86
N ASP A 66 7.01 7.55 -8.20
CA ASP A 66 8.02 8.45 -8.79
C ASP A 66 9.33 7.72 -9.11
N LEU A 67 9.76 6.79 -8.26
CA LEU A 67 10.92 5.97 -8.53
C LEU A 67 10.68 4.93 -9.64
N LEU A 68 9.48 4.35 -9.70
CA LEU A 68 9.14 3.29 -10.65
C LEU A 68 8.82 3.81 -12.06
N ARG A 69 8.39 5.06 -12.21
CA ARG A 69 7.82 5.63 -13.44
C ARG A 69 8.68 5.56 -14.70
N THR A 70 9.99 5.38 -14.56
CA THR A 70 10.88 5.23 -15.70
C THR A 70 10.79 3.87 -16.39
N GLN A 71 10.21 2.89 -15.70
CA GLN A 71 10.08 1.51 -16.19
C GLN A 71 8.64 1.02 -16.16
N LEU A 72 7.79 1.61 -15.30
CA LEU A 72 6.41 1.19 -15.10
C LEU A 72 5.45 2.36 -15.25
N ALA A 73 4.36 2.15 -15.97
CA ALA A 73 3.21 3.04 -16.00
C ALA A 73 2.34 2.80 -14.75
N CYS A 74 2.69 3.49 -13.66
CA CYS A 74 2.08 3.26 -12.35
C CYS A 74 0.77 4.02 -12.18
N ASP A 75 -0.26 3.29 -11.78
CA ASP A 75 -1.50 3.83 -11.24
C ASP A 75 -1.69 3.40 -9.78
N ALA A 76 -2.29 4.26 -8.97
CA ALA A 76 -2.69 3.97 -7.61
C ALA A 76 -4.21 4.13 -7.45
N LEU A 77 -4.86 3.07 -7.01
CA LEU A 77 -6.30 3.00 -6.79
C LEU A 77 -6.66 3.47 -5.39
N ASP A 78 -7.70 4.27 -5.25
CA ASP A 78 -8.44 4.39 -3.99
C ASP A 78 -9.49 3.27 -3.92
N LEU A 79 -9.38 2.39 -2.93
CA LEU A 79 -10.37 1.34 -2.70
C LEU A 79 -11.74 1.95 -2.36
N PRO A 80 -12.87 1.31 -2.73
CA PRO A 80 -14.19 1.83 -2.45
C PRO A 80 -14.41 2.24 -1.00
N GLY A 81 -14.85 3.48 -0.78
CA GLY A 81 -15.07 4.07 0.54
C GLY A 81 -13.82 4.66 1.19
N PHE A 82 -12.70 4.71 0.47
CA PHE A 82 -11.44 5.33 0.91
C PHE A 82 -10.95 6.38 -0.10
N GLY A 83 -10.11 7.31 0.40
CA GLY A 83 -9.60 8.40 -0.43
C GLY A 83 -10.72 9.17 -1.10
N ASP A 84 -10.64 9.33 -2.41
CA ASP A 84 -11.63 10.00 -3.24
C ASP A 84 -12.64 9.04 -3.90
N SER A 85 -12.55 7.71 -3.62
CA SER A 85 -13.50 6.73 -4.12
C SER A 85 -14.78 6.69 -3.30
N PRO A 86 -15.98 6.76 -3.93
CA PRO A 86 -17.25 6.52 -3.25
C PRO A 86 -17.34 5.06 -2.75
N PRO A 87 -18.26 4.76 -1.83
CA PRO A 87 -18.54 3.40 -1.42
C PRO A 87 -19.15 2.60 -2.57
N ARG A 88 -19.01 1.26 -2.52
CA ARG A 88 -19.76 0.38 -3.42
C ARG A 88 -21.26 0.51 -3.19
N PRO A 89 -22.09 0.42 -4.23
CA PRO A 89 -23.56 0.47 -4.07
C PRO A 89 -24.11 -0.65 -3.17
N ASP A 90 -23.47 -1.83 -3.19
CA ASP A 90 -23.86 -2.98 -2.38
C ASP A 90 -23.37 -2.92 -0.92
N GLY A 91 -22.60 -1.89 -0.54
CA GLY A 91 -22.03 -1.70 0.79
C GLY A 91 -21.07 -2.80 1.25
N ARG A 92 -20.53 -3.61 0.33
CA ARG A 92 -19.65 -4.74 0.67
C ARG A 92 -18.19 -4.31 0.70
N TYR A 93 -17.53 -4.68 1.81
CA TYR A 93 -16.10 -4.42 2.05
C TYR A 93 -15.30 -5.71 2.28
N SER A 94 -15.84 -6.89 1.92
CA SER A 94 -15.07 -8.14 2.03
C SER A 94 -13.87 -8.12 1.10
N ILE A 95 -12.80 -8.85 1.45
CA ILE A 95 -11.60 -8.98 0.60
C ILE A 95 -11.98 -9.42 -0.82
N ALA A 96 -12.95 -10.34 -0.95
CA ALA A 96 -13.44 -10.78 -2.25
C ALA A 96 -14.16 -9.66 -3.03
N ALA A 97 -14.97 -8.81 -2.36
CA ALA A 97 -15.65 -7.68 -3.03
C ALA A 97 -14.65 -6.60 -3.47
N LEU A 98 -13.66 -6.27 -2.63
CA LEU A 98 -12.59 -5.35 -3.00
C LEU A 98 -11.73 -5.92 -4.14
N ALA A 99 -11.42 -7.22 -4.12
CA ALA A 99 -10.70 -7.88 -5.20
C ALA A 99 -11.48 -7.83 -6.54
N GLN A 100 -12.81 -7.96 -6.51
CA GLN A 100 -13.64 -7.80 -7.72
C GLN A 100 -13.52 -6.40 -8.32
N THR A 101 -13.47 -5.34 -7.49
CA THR A 101 -13.22 -3.97 -7.97
C THR A 101 -11.85 -3.84 -8.65
N VAL A 102 -10.80 -4.41 -8.04
CA VAL A 102 -9.45 -4.41 -8.63
C VAL A 102 -9.41 -5.19 -9.94
N ILE A 103 -10.05 -6.38 -10.00
CA ILE A 103 -10.15 -7.19 -11.22
C ILE A 103 -10.85 -6.38 -12.32
N ALA A 104 -12.00 -5.78 -12.05
CA ALA A 104 -12.74 -4.99 -13.05
C ALA A 104 -11.94 -3.78 -13.57
N LEU A 105 -11.12 -3.16 -12.70
CA LEU A 105 -10.23 -2.08 -13.11
C LEU A 105 -9.11 -2.58 -14.03
N ILE A 106 -8.51 -3.75 -13.75
CA ILE A 106 -7.45 -4.33 -14.59
C ILE A 106 -8.04 -4.78 -15.94
N GLU A 107 -9.19 -5.46 -15.93
CA GLU A 107 -9.86 -5.89 -17.17
C GLU A 107 -10.18 -4.73 -18.09
N LYS A 108 -10.58 -3.58 -17.53
CA LYS A 108 -10.84 -2.37 -18.32
C LYS A 108 -9.58 -1.84 -19.04
N ARG A 109 -8.39 -2.14 -18.54
CA ARG A 109 -7.10 -1.76 -19.16
C ARG A 109 -6.69 -2.68 -20.30
N GLN A 110 -7.29 -3.88 -20.39
CA GLN A 110 -7.02 -4.90 -21.41
C GLN A 110 -5.57 -5.44 -21.41
N ASN A 111 -4.78 -5.14 -20.40
CA ASN A 111 -3.41 -5.63 -20.25
C ASN A 111 -3.20 -6.18 -18.84
N PRO A 112 -2.48 -7.29 -18.67
CA PRO A 112 -2.01 -7.74 -17.37
C PRO A 112 -1.13 -6.68 -16.70
N VAL A 113 -1.10 -6.66 -15.37
CA VAL A 113 -0.40 -5.63 -14.60
C VAL A 113 0.62 -6.20 -13.62
N HIS A 114 1.62 -5.41 -13.26
CA HIS A 114 2.39 -5.58 -12.04
C HIS A 114 1.53 -5.09 -10.87
N LEU A 115 1.04 -6.01 -10.03
CA LEU A 115 0.13 -5.68 -8.93
C LEU A 115 0.91 -5.50 -7.62
N ILE A 116 0.79 -4.32 -7.01
CA ILE A 116 1.52 -3.95 -5.79
C ILE A 116 0.51 -3.63 -4.69
N GLY A 117 0.54 -4.35 -3.57
CA GLY A 117 -0.43 -4.14 -2.48
C GLY A 117 0.20 -4.05 -1.11
N ASN A 118 -0.26 -3.10 -0.27
CA ASN A 118 0.16 -2.96 1.11
C ASN A 118 -0.96 -3.37 2.08
N SER A 119 -0.65 -4.14 3.11
CA SER A 119 -1.54 -4.46 4.23
C SER A 119 -2.87 -5.06 3.76
N LEU A 120 -4.02 -4.40 3.96
CA LEU A 120 -5.33 -4.75 3.39
C LEU A 120 -5.24 -4.90 1.86
N GLY A 121 -4.61 -3.93 1.18
CA GLY A 121 -4.37 -3.98 -0.25
C GLY A 121 -3.52 -5.19 -0.65
N GLY A 122 -2.59 -5.62 0.20
CA GLY A 122 -1.82 -6.86 0.01
C GLY A 122 -2.71 -8.11 0.05
N ALA A 123 -3.64 -8.19 1.01
CA ALA A 123 -4.61 -9.29 1.08
C ALA A 123 -5.57 -9.29 -0.13
N VAL A 124 -6.00 -8.10 -0.58
CA VAL A 124 -6.81 -7.92 -1.80
C VAL A 124 -6.02 -8.36 -3.03
N SER A 125 -4.79 -7.90 -3.19
CA SER A 125 -3.92 -8.22 -4.33
C SER A 125 -3.61 -9.72 -4.41
N LEU A 126 -3.36 -10.36 -3.27
CA LEU A 126 -3.21 -11.81 -3.20
C LEU A 126 -4.48 -12.53 -3.70
N LYS A 127 -5.65 -12.05 -3.28
CA LYS A 127 -6.93 -12.61 -3.73
C LYS A 127 -7.13 -12.46 -5.23
N VAL A 128 -6.78 -11.32 -5.81
CA VAL A 128 -6.79 -11.08 -7.27
C VAL A 128 -5.88 -12.08 -7.98
N ALA A 129 -4.62 -12.17 -7.59
CA ALA A 129 -3.62 -13.04 -8.21
C ALA A 129 -3.99 -14.53 -8.15
N ALA A 130 -4.61 -14.97 -7.04
CA ALA A 130 -5.07 -16.34 -6.88
C ALA A 130 -6.35 -16.67 -7.66
N THR A 131 -7.17 -15.64 -8.01
CA THR A 131 -8.47 -15.82 -8.67
C THR A 131 -8.38 -15.61 -10.17
N ARG A 132 -7.56 -14.67 -10.62
CA ARG A 132 -7.37 -14.25 -12.01
C ARG A 132 -5.87 -14.13 -12.33
N PRO A 133 -5.15 -15.26 -12.32
CA PRO A 133 -3.69 -15.26 -12.53
C PRO A 133 -3.27 -14.68 -13.87
N GLU A 134 -4.11 -14.78 -14.90
CA GLU A 134 -3.86 -14.25 -16.24
C GLU A 134 -3.83 -12.71 -16.31
N LEU A 135 -4.32 -12.03 -15.29
CA LEU A 135 -4.29 -10.57 -15.20
C LEU A 135 -3.01 -10.04 -14.52
N ILE A 136 -2.14 -10.93 -14.02
CA ILE A 136 -1.03 -10.55 -13.16
C ILE A 136 0.31 -10.95 -13.79
N GLN A 137 1.11 -9.93 -14.14
CA GLN A 137 2.49 -10.12 -14.62
C GLN A 137 3.44 -10.44 -13.46
N SER A 138 3.34 -9.67 -12.37
CA SER A 138 4.04 -9.93 -11.11
C SER A 138 3.23 -9.44 -9.92
N LEU A 139 3.51 -9.99 -8.74
CA LEU A 139 2.84 -9.63 -7.50
C LEU A 139 3.86 -9.13 -6.47
N THR A 140 3.69 -7.90 -5.99
CA THR A 140 4.45 -7.35 -4.86
C THR A 140 3.54 -7.12 -3.67
N LEU A 141 3.84 -7.75 -2.55
CA LEU A 141 3.09 -7.66 -1.30
C LEU A 141 3.95 -6.99 -0.23
N ILE A 142 3.50 -5.86 0.29
CA ILE A 142 4.20 -5.09 1.33
C ILE A 142 3.42 -5.23 2.63
N SER A 143 4.03 -5.88 3.63
CA SER A 143 3.40 -6.15 4.93
C SER A 143 1.95 -6.64 4.78
N PRO A 144 1.68 -7.70 3.95
CA PRO A 144 0.32 -8.09 3.62
C PRO A 144 -0.44 -8.55 4.88
N ALA A 145 -1.69 -8.14 5.02
CA ALA A 145 -2.55 -8.51 6.14
C ALA A 145 -3.04 -9.97 5.98
N LEU A 146 -2.15 -10.91 6.22
CA LEU A 146 -2.41 -12.35 6.18
C LEU A 146 -2.49 -12.93 7.60
N PRO A 147 -3.24 -14.03 7.80
CA PRO A 147 -3.36 -14.66 9.11
C PRO A 147 -2.00 -15.05 9.69
N ASP A 148 -1.69 -14.54 10.87
CA ASP A 148 -0.48 -14.85 11.61
C ASP A 148 -0.77 -15.78 12.79
N LEU A 149 0.25 -16.53 13.21
CA LEU A 149 0.20 -17.38 14.41
C LEU A 149 0.24 -16.54 15.69
N HIS A 150 0.80 -15.35 15.63
CA HIS A 150 0.97 -14.43 16.74
C HIS A 150 0.40 -13.05 16.38
N PRO A 151 -0.93 -12.86 16.36
CA PRO A 151 -1.51 -11.58 16.05
C PRO A 151 -1.04 -10.52 17.04
N ARG A 152 -0.57 -9.39 16.55
CA ARG A 152 -0.14 -8.29 17.42
C ARG A 152 -1.34 -7.65 18.11
N LEU A 153 -1.12 -7.14 19.32
CA LEU A 153 -2.18 -6.58 20.19
C LEU A 153 -2.99 -5.48 19.50
N ASP A 154 -2.39 -4.70 18.60
CA ASP A 154 -3.08 -3.67 17.87
C ASP A 154 -4.11 -4.22 16.86
N LEU A 155 -3.88 -5.42 16.31
CA LEU A 155 -4.85 -6.14 15.47
C LEU A 155 -6.06 -6.65 16.27
N VAL A 156 -5.94 -6.87 17.57
CA VAL A 156 -7.05 -7.31 18.42
C VAL A 156 -8.14 -6.23 18.55
N ARG A 157 -7.81 -4.97 18.28
CA ARG A 157 -8.77 -3.85 18.30
C ARG A 157 -9.69 -3.85 17.08
N PHE A 158 -9.25 -4.36 15.91
CA PHE A 158 -10.05 -4.36 14.69
C PHE A 158 -11.37 -5.13 14.80
N PRO A 159 -11.43 -6.34 15.41
CA PRO A 159 -12.70 -7.01 15.65
C PRO A 159 -13.69 -6.18 16.44
N VAL A 160 -13.24 -5.45 17.47
CA VAL A 160 -14.09 -4.60 18.33
C VAL A 160 -14.61 -3.40 17.56
N VAL A 161 -13.76 -2.74 16.77
CA VAL A 161 -14.16 -1.64 15.87
C VAL A 161 -15.15 -2.14 14.81
N GLY A 162 -15.01 -3.37 14.36
CA GLY A 162 -15.93 -4.02 13.42
C GLY A 162 -17.33 -4.33 13.98
N LEU A 163 -17.55 -4.31 15.32
CA LEU A 163 -18.84 -4.68 15.91
C LEU A 163 -19.92 -3.64 15.60
N PRO A 164 -21.09 -4.05 15.06
CA PRO A 164 -22.26 -3.18 14.90
C PRO A 164 -22.65 -2.57 16.26
N ARG A 165 -23.04 -1.34 16.38
CA ARG A 165 -23.39 -0.59 17.60
C ARG A 165 -22.21 -0.19 18.50
N VAL A 166 -21.15 -0.99 18.63
CA VAL A 166 -19.97 -0.67 19.45
C VAL A 166 -18.96 0.15 18.64
N GLY A 167 -18.63 -0.30 17.43
CA GLY A 167 -17.66 0.37 16.57
C GLY A 167 -17.97 1.83 16.30
N PRO A 168 -19.20 2.22 15.89
CA PRO A 168 -19.54 3.62 15.66
C PRO A 168 -19.38 4.50 16.89
N ARG A 169 -19.66 3.96 18.09
CA ARG A 169 -19.49 4.68 19.35
C ARG A 169 -18.00 4.90 19.66
N LEU A 170 -17.19 3.86 19.49
CA LEU A 170 -15.74 3.95 19.71
C LEU A 170 -15.07 4.92 18.74
N ILE A 171 -15.43 4.88 17.46
CA ILE A 171 -14.92 5.81 16.46
C ILE A 171 -15.27 7.25 16.85
N ARG A 172 -16.53 7.54 17.16
CA ARG A 172 -16.95 8.90 17.61
C ARG A 172 -16.25 9.34 18.89
N GLN A 173 -16.12 8.46 19.87
CA GLN A 173 -15.40 8.77 21.12
C GLN A 173 -13.92 9.08 20.83
N TYR A 174 -13.28 8.30 19.98
CA TYR A 174 -11.89 8.54 19.59
C TYR A 174 -11.74 9.86 18.83
N GLN A 175 -12.64 10.16 17.91
CA GLN A 175 -12.67 11.43 17.17
C GLN A 175 -12.90 12.63 18.09
N ALA A 176 -13.79 12.50 19.07
CA ALA A 176 -14.07 13.58 20.03
C ALA A 176 -12.95 13.77 21.07
N ALA A 177 -12.23 12.69 21.42
CA ALA A 177 -11.19 12.73 22.46
C ALA A 177 -9.85 13.25 21.96
N LEU A 178 -9.55 13.13 20.67
CA LEU A 178 -8.24 13.48 20.10
C LEU A 178 -8.39 14.42 18.90
N PRO A 179 -7.67 15.56 18.90
CA PRO A 179 -7.62 16.43 17.74
C PRO A 179 -6.99 15.71 16.53
N PRO A 180 -7.36 16.09 15.30
CA PRO A 180 -6.91 15.44 14.07
C PRO A 180 -5.39 15.32 13.97
N GLU A 181 -4.64 16.32 14.40
CA GLU A 181 -3.18 16.32 14.38
C GLU A 181 -2.59 15.20 15.24
N ARG A 182 -3.16 14.96 16.43
CA ARG A 182 -2.73 13.85 17.30
C ARG A 182 -3.11 12.50 16.73
N ARG A 183 -4.22 12.41 16.03
CA ARG A 183 -4.67 11.18 15.37
C ARG A 183 -3.75 10.84 14.20
N VAL A 184 -3.39 11.81 13.35
CA VAL A 184 -2.40 11.64 12.27
C VAL A 184 -1.04 11.25 12.84
N ALA A 185 -0.56 11.94 13.87
CA ALA A 185 0.70 11.61 14.53
C ALA A 185 0.71 10.18 15.10
N ALA A 186 -0.40 9.71 15.68
CA ALA A 186 -0.53 8.35 16.19
C ALA A 186 -0.48 7.29 15.09
N VAL A 187 -1.11 7.56 13.94
CA VAL A 187 -1.02 6.68 12.77
C VAL A 187 0.42 6.60 12.25
N ILE A 188 1.08 7.75 12.09
CA ILE A 188 2.49 7.81 11.67
C ILE A 188 3.36 7.02 12.66
N ALA A 189 3.20 7.24 13.97
CA ALA A 189 3.96 6.54 15.02
C ALA A 189 3.72 5.03 15.03
N THR A 190 2.54 4.57 14.59
CA THR A 190 2.21 3.15 14.49
C THR A 190 2.80 2.51 13.22
N CYS A 191 2.69 3.21 12.09
CA CYS A 191 3.05 2.68 10.78
C CYS A 191 4.54 2.80 10.44
N TYR A 192 5.22 3.85 10.92
CA TYR A 192 6.64 4.06 10.67
C TYR A 192 7.50 3.46 11.78
N SER A 193 8.64 2.92 11.42
CA SER A 193 9.66 2.51 12.40
C SER A 193 10.33 3.72 13.05
N ASN A 194 10.49 4.78 12.26
CA ASN A 194 10.98 6.09 12.69
C ASN A 194 10.01 7.20 12.18
N PRO A 195 9.12 7.72 13.05
CA PRO A 195 8.20 8.81 12.68
C PRO A 195 8.88 10.07 12.14
N GLY A 196 10.15 10.30 12.48
CA GLY A 196 10.94 11.42 11.98
C GLY A 196 11.24 11.37 10.47
N LEU A 197 11.07 10.21 9.84
CA LEU A 197 11.19 10.07 8.38
C LEU A 197 9.93 10.52 7.63
N TYR A 198 8.82 10.78 8.33
CA TYR A 198 7.62 11.29 7.69
C TYR A 198 7.85 12.73 7.19
N PRO A 199 7.58 13.05 5.91
CA PRO A 199 7.79 14.39 5.35
C PRO A 199 6.90 15.43 6.04
N GLN A 200 7.48 16.31 6.85
CA GLN A 200 6.74 17.27 7.67
C GLN A 200 5.86 18.21 6.83
N ALA A 201 6.28 18.52 5.60
CA ALA A 201 5.51 19.33 4.67
C ALA A 201 4.17 18.66 4.22
N ARG A 202 4.03 17.34 4.36
CA ARG A 202 2.78 16.61 4.07
C ARG A 202 1.84 16.54 5.27
N PHE A 203 2.31 16.82 6.48
CA PHE A 203 1.53 16.62 7.70
C PHE A 203 0.22 17.43 7.70
N ALA A 204 0.27 18.70 7.32
CA ALA A 204 -0.93 19.54 7.25
C ALA A 204 -1.94 19.02 6.21
N ALA A 205 -1.47 18.50 5.08
CA ALA A 205 -2.33 17.92 4.05
C ALA A 205 -3.01 16.62 4.54
N GLU A 206 -2.30 15.79 5.33
CA GLU A 206 -2.86 14.59 5.93
C GLU A 206 -3.91 14.93 7.01
N VAL A 207 -3.69 15.98 7.79
CA VAL A 207 -4.69 16.49 8.76
C VAL A 207 -5.93 16.97 8.03
N ALA A 208 -5.78 17.73 6.95
CA ALA A 208 -6.89 18.20 6.13
C ALA A 208 -7.67 17.02 5.51
N GLU A 209 -6.96 16.00 5.00
CA GLU A 209 -7.58 14.80 4.45
C GLU A 209 -8.32 13.98 5.52
N LEU A 210 -7.75 13.85 6.70
CA LEU A 210 -8.44 13.18 7.82
C LEU A 210 -9.73 13.91 8.19
N ASN A 211 -9.73 15.26 8.25
CA ASN A 211 -10.92 16.06 8.51
C ASN A 211 -11.97 15.89 7.40
N ARG A 212 -11.55 15.92 6.14
CA ARG A 212 -12.44 15.67 4.99
C ARG A 212 -13.09 14.30 5.11
N ARG A 213 -12.30 13.27 5.37
CA ARG A 213 -12.78 11.89 5.52
C ARG A 213 -13.76 11.74 6.69
N ASP A 214 -13.47 12.38 7.83
CA ASP A 214 -14.36 12.33 9.00
C ASP A 214 -15.73 12.96 8.73
N SER A 215 -15.84 13.87 7.75
CA SER A 215 -17.10 14.49 7.34
C SER A 215 -17.93 13.61 6.39
N LEU A 216 -17.36 12.52 5.85
CA LEU A 216 -18.06 11.62 4.91
C LEU A 216 -18.94 10.64 5.68
N GLU A 217 -20.23 10.62 5.38
CA GLU A 217 -21.22 9.75 6.06
C GLU A 217 -20.85 8.25 5.98
N TYR A 218 -20.21 7.83 4.90
CA TYR A 218 -19.83 6.44 4.66
C TYR A 218 -18.47 6.03 5.26
N ALA A 219 -17.63 6.97 5.69
CA ALA A 219 -16.26 6.67 6.09
C ALA A 219 -16.18 5.68 7.26
N ALA A 220 -17.01 5.87 8.28
CA ALA A 220 -17.09 4.94 9.41
C ALA A 220 -17.57 3.54 8.97
N ALA A 221 -18.54 3.46 8.05
CA ALA A 221 -19.04 2.18 7.52
C ALA A 221 -17.97 1.45 6.69
N ALA A 222 -17.21 2.18 5.87
CA ALA A 222 -16.10 1.62 5.10
C ALA A 222 -14.99 1.07 6.00
N LEU A 223 -14.56 1.84 7.01
CA LEU A 223 -13.57 1.41 8.00
C LEU A 223 -14.03 0.16 8.74
N MET A 224 -15.23 0.18 9.31
CA MET A 224 -15.79 -0.94 10.05
C MET A 224 -16.00 -2.19 9.18
N GLY A 225 -16.47 -1.99 7.95
CA GLY A 225 -16.68 -3.07 6.98
C GLY A 225 -15.37 -3.76 6.62
N SER A 226 -14.32 -2.98 6.34
CA SER A 226 -12.99 -3.48 6.02
C SER A 226 -12.29 -4.11 7.22
N ALA A 227 -12.43 -3.55 8.42
CA ALA A 227 -11.93 -4.15 9.66
C ALA A 227 -12.56 -5.51 9.94
N ARG A 228 -13.89 -5.64 9.73
CA ARG A 228 -14.60 -6.94 9.82
C ARG A 228 -14.10 -7.93 8.78
N ALA A 229 -13.85 -7.45 7.54
CA ALA A 229 -13.36 -8.29 6.48
C ALA A 229 -11.97 -8.87 6.81
N LEU A 230 -11.06 -8.04 7.31
CA LEU A 230 -9.74 -8.49 7.77
C LEU A 230 -9.87 -9.50 8.90
N SER A 231 -10.70 -9.21 9.92
CA SER A 231 -10.93 -10.14 11.03
C SER A 231 -11.49 -11.47 10.56
N ALA A 232 -12.41 -11.46 9.58
CA ALA A 232 -12.96 -12.67 8.98
C ALA A 232 -11.91 -13.47 8.22
N GLU A 233 -10.99 -12.82 7.50
CA GLU A 233 -9.88 -13.50 6.80
C GLU A 233 -8.92 -14.18 7.80
N PHE A 234 -8.63 -13.57 8.95
CA PHE A 234 -7.80 -14.18 9.99
C PHE A 234 -8.44 -15.43 10.61
N LEU A 235 -9.77 -15.51 10.61
CA LEU A 235 -10.50 -16.68 11.13
C LEU A 235 -10.67 -17.79 10.09
N ARG A 236 -10.39 -17.54 8.83
CA ARG A 236 -10.51 -18.54 7.75
C ARG A 236 -9.44 -19.63 7.86
N LYS A 237 -9.88 -20.88 7.89
CA LYS A 237 -9.01 -22.06 8.02
C LYS A 237 -9.19 -23.03 6.85
N GLY A 238 -8.30 -24.02 6.78
CA GLY A 238 -8.34 -25.09 5.78
C GLY A 238 -8.30 -24.56 4.34
N ARG A 239 -9.19 -25.04 3.49
CA ARG A 239 -9.28 -24.67 2.06
C ARG A 239 -9.62 -23.20 1.80
N HIS A 240 -10.16 -22.50 2.79
CA HIS A 240 -10.54 -21.09 2.71
C HIS A 240 -9.50 -20.14 3.29
N SER A 241 -8.40 -20.65 3.83
CA SER A 241 -7.31 -19.82 4.36
C SER A 241 -6.68 -18.98 3.26
N PRO A 242 -6.37 -17.69 3.50
CA PRO A 242 -5.61 -16.86 2.55
C PRO A 242 -4.25 -17.47 2.15
N TRP A 243 -3.65 -18.29 3.01
CA TRP A 243 -2.43 -19.02 2.69
C TRP A 243 -2.61 -20.08 1.60
N ARG A 244 -3.83 -20.55 1.37
CA ARG A 244 -4.16 -21.40 0.20
C ARG A 244 -4.22 -20.60 -1.08
N ASP A 245 -4.62 -19.33 -1.00
CA ASP A 245 -4.54 -18.42 -2.14
C ASP A 245 -3.07 -18.16 -2.49
N ALA A 246 -2.17 -17.95 -1.50
CA ALA A 246 -0.73 -17.84 -1.71
C ALA A 246 -0.14 -19.05 -2.47
N ALA A 247 -0.55 -20.27 -2.11
CA ALA A 247 -0.10 -21.48 -2.80
C ALA A 247 -0.62 -21.62 -4.25
N ARG A 248 -1.59 -20.81 -4.67
CA ARG A 248 -2.16 -20.78 -6.03
C ARG A 248 -1.56 -19.71 -6.93
N VAL A 249 -0.84 -18.76 -6.36
CA VAL A 249 -0.19 -17.70 -7.14
C VAL A 249 0.86 -18.32 -8.05
N VAL A 250 0.81 -17.97 -9.33
CA VAL A 250 1.74 -18.43 -10.37
C VAL A 250 2.65 -17.30 -10.87
N ALA A 251 2.25 -16.04 -10.65
CA ALA A 251 3.05 -14.89 -11.03
C ALA A 251 4.32 -14.78 -10.19
N PRO A 252 5.46 -14.34 -10.75
CA PRO A 252 6.64 -13.98 -9.96
C PRO A 252 6.26 -13.07 -8.80
N THR A 253 6.65 -13.44 -7.58
CA THR A 253 6.15 -12.78 -6.38
C THR A 253 7.28 -12.23 -5.51
N LEU A 254 7.10 -11.02 -5.01
CA LEU A 254 7.93 -10.38 -3.99
C LEU A 254 7.07 -10.12 -2.76
N VAL A 255 7.53 -10.58 -1.59
CA VAL A 255 6.88 -10.27 -0.32
C VAL A 255 7.87 -9.51 0.58
N ILE A 256 7.51 -8.31 0.97
CA ILE A 256 8.32 -7.41 1.80
C ILE A 256 7.68 -7.28 3.18
N TYR A 257 8.46 -7.47 4.23
CA TYR A 257 8.08 -7.16 5.60
C TYR A 257 9.01 -6.10 6.19
N GLY A 258 8.49 -5.19 6.99
CA GLY A 258 9.31 -4.29 7.80
C GLY A 258 9.77 -4.97 9.10
N GLN A 259 11.07 -4.95 9.40
CA GLN A 259 11.61 -5.56 10.63
C GLN A 259 10.96 -4.98 11.91
N ARG A 260 10.59 -3.70 11.88
CA ARG A 260 9.98 -2.98 13.00
C ARG A 260 8.48 -2.73 12.81
N ASP A 261 7.84 -3.51 11.94
CA ASP A 261 6.40 -3.45 11.74
C ASP A 261 5.66 -3.77 13.03
N ARG A 262 4.77 -2.88 13.47
CA ARG A 262 3.98 -3.01 14.70
C ARG A 262 2.62 -3.63 14.45
N LEU A 263 2.17 -3.71 13.19
CA LEU A 263 0.85 -4.21 12.79
C LEU A 263 0.92 -5.64 12.26
N VAL A 264 1.89 -5.94 11.39
CA VAL A 264 2.12 -7.29 10.85
C VAL A 264 3.43 -7.82 11.39
N ASP A 265 3.43 -9.03 11.94
CA ASP A 265 4.65 -9.62 12.50
C ASP A 265 5.61 -10.05 11.38
N PRO A 266 6.84 -9.52 11.31
CA PRO A 266 7.81 -9.93 10.28
C PRO A 266 8.19 -11.42 10.33
N ARG A 267 7.92 -12.13 11.43
CA ARG A 267 8.08 -13.59 11.51
C ARG A 267 7.17 -14.35 10.55
N ALA A 268 6.09 -13.70 10.05
CA ALA A 268 5.24 -14.22 8.98
C ALA A 268 6.04 -14.46 7.68
N ALA A 269 7.21 -13.85 7.51
CA ALA A 269 8.13 -14.09 6.38
C ALA A 269 8.50 -15.56 6.23
N GLY A 270 8.77 -16.27 7.34
CA GLY A 270 9.05 -17.71 7.33
C GLY A 270 7.87 -18.52 6.79
N ARG A 271 6.65 -18.17 7.18
CA ARG A 271 5.44 -18.82 6.65
C ARG A 271 5.21 -18.50 5.18
N ALA A 272 5.41 -17.24 4.77
CA ALA A 272 5.31 -16.83 3.37
C ALA A 272 6.26 -17.64 2.49
N ALA A 273 7.52 -17.83 2.91
CA ALA A 273 8.51 -18.62 2.19
C ALA A 273 8.08 -20.08 1.95
N HIS A 274 7.26 -20.65 2.83
CA HIS A 274 6.75 -22.02 2.69
C HIS A 274 5.44 -22.09 1.89
N MET A 275 4.68 -21.01 1.82
CA MET A 275 3.33 -21.05 1.25
C MET A 275 3.28 -20.60 -0.20
N PHE A 276 4.12 -19.65 -0.61
CA PHE A 276 4.25 -19.29 -2.02
C PHE A 276 5.12 -20.32 -2.74
N ARG A 277 4.77 -20.64 -3.99
CA ARG A 277 5.53 -21.61 -4.80
C ARG A 277 6.87 -21.05 -5.23
N GLU A 278 6.86 -19.79 -5.64
CA GLU A 278 8.03 -19.08 -6.13
C GLU A 278 7.90 -17.61 -5.69
N ALA A 279 8.61 -17.25 -4.63
CA ALA A 279 8.60 -15.90 -4.14
C ALA A 279 9.93 -15.50 -3.53
N ARG A 280 10.32 -14.27 -3.81
CA ARG A 280 11.39 -13.58 -3.10
C ARG A 280 10.79 -12.98 -1.81
N ILE A 281 11.29 -13.39 -0.66
CA ILE A 281 10.84 -12.87 0.64
C ILE A 281 11.94 -11.99 1.21
N VAL A 282 11.58 -10.74 1.58
CA VAL A 282 12.52 -9.74 2.10
C VAL A 282 12.02 -9.16 3.41
N VAL A 283 12.91 -9.06 4.39
CA VAL A 283 12.66 -8.34 5.64
C VAL A 283 13.56 -7.11 5.66
N LEU A 284 12.97 -5.93 5.47
CA LEU A 284 13.72 -4.67 5.42
C LEU A 284 14.11 -4.23 6.84
N PRO A 285 15.41 -4.00 7.12
CA PRO A 285 15.87 -3.55 8.42
C PRO A 285 15.39 -2.13 8.71
N ARG A 286 15.13 -1.84 9.99
CA ARG A 286 14.71 -0.51 10.47
C ARG A 286 13.53 0.10 9.70
N THR A 287 12.62 -0.73 9.20
CA THR A 287 11.45 -0.35 8.42
C THR A 287 10.17 -0.78 9.13
N GLY A 288 9.14 0.03 9.08
CA GLY A 288 7.82 -0.21 9.66
C GLY A 288 6.84 -0.86 8.70
N HIS A 289 5.53 -0.58 8.92
CA HIS A 289 4.42 -1.20 8.19
C HIS A 289 4.25 -0.69 6.76
N VAL A 290 4.63 0.55 6.51
CA VAL A 290 4.42 1.25 5.22
C VAL A 290 5.75 1.45 4.50
N ALA A 291 6.45 0.35 4.19
CA ALA A 291 7.77 0.40 3.57
C ALA A 291 7.80 1.24 2.27
N GLN A 292 6.71 1.24 1.49
CA GLN A 292 6.56 2.05 0.27
C GLN A 292 6.57 3.57 0.53
N MET A 293 6.30 3.98 1.77
CA MET A 293 6.35 5.39 2.20
C MET A 293 7.62 5.70 2.99
N GLU A 294 8.04 4.79 3.86
CA GLU A 294 9.19 5.00 4.76
C GLU A 294 10.53 4.77 4.05
N ARG A 295 10.59 3.79 3.15
CA ARG A 295 11.77 3.38 2.40
C ARG A 295 11.43 3.04 0.95
N PRO A 296 10.86 3.99 0.19
CA PRO A 296 10.49 3.77 -1.21
C PRO A 296 11.68 3.35 -2.07
N ASP A 297 12.89 3.83 -1.73
CA ASP A 297 14.16 3.48 -2.36
C ASP A 297 14.44 1.97 -2.30
N LEU A 298 14.32 1.37 -1.11
CA LEU A 298 14.55 -0.06 -0.93
C LEU A 298 13.45 -0.90 -1.59
N VAL A 299 12.19 -0.45 -1.50
CA VAL A 299 11.07 -1.14 -2.15
C VAL A 299 11.23 -1.13 -3.66
N ALA A 300 11.60 0.02 -4.25
CA ALA A 300 11.87 0.12 -5.68
C ALA A 300 13.03 -0.78 -6.12
N ALA A 301 14.12 -0.82 -5.36
CA ALA A 301 15.25 -1.70 -5.65
C ALA A 301 14.83 -3.19 -5.68
N GLU A 302 14.05 -3.64 -4.70
CA GLU A 302 13.56 -5.03 -4.64
C GLU A 302 12.58 -5.36 -5.78
N ILE A 303 11.71 -4.41 -6.18
CA ILE A 303 10.86 -4.55 -7.37
C ILE A 303 11.73 -4.64 -8.63
N GLY A 304 12.79 -3.83 -8.74
CA GLY A 304 13.73 -3.91 -9.86
C GLY A 304 14.39 -5.28 -9.98
N ILE A 305 14.78 -5.89 -8.85
CA ILE A 305 15.32 -7.25 -8.82
C ILE A 305 14.27 -8.27 -9.30
N LEU A 306 13.02 -8.17 -8.81
CA LEU A 306 11.93 -9.03 -9.23
C LEU A 306 11.70 -8.98 -10.74
N LEU A 307 11.77 -7.78 -11.32
CA LEU A 307 11.51 -7.54 -12.74
C LEU A 307 12.74 -7.77 -13.64
N GLY A 308 13.89 -8.14 -13.06
CA GLY A 308 15.13 -8.34 -13.83
C GLY A 308 15.68 -7.06 -14.46
N ILE A 309 15.38 -5.89 -13.89
CA ILE A 309 15.84 -4.59 -14.39
C ILE A 309 17.33 -4.43 -14.03
N PRO A 310 18.26 -4.37 -15.02
CA PRO A 310 19.68 -4.24 -14.75
C PRO A 310 20.02 -2.94 -14.00
N GLY A 311 20.64 -3.05 -12.83
CA GLY A 311 20.98 -1.91 -11.97
C GLY A 311 19.81 -1.36 -11.14
N GLY A 312 18.62 -1.98 -11.24
CA GLY A 312 17.42 -1.60 -10.49
C GLY A 312 16.99 -0.14 -10.74
N PHE A 313 16.10 0.37 -9.92
CA PHE A 313 15.70 1.79 -9.93
C PHE A 313 16.71 2.71 -9.21
N GLY A 314 17.84 2.17 -8.71
CA GLY A 314 18.83 2.90 -7.88
C GLY A 314 19.68 3.94 -8.61
N ARG A 315 19.79 3.89 -9.95
CA ARG A 315 20.56 4.91 -10.71
C ARG A 315 19.87 6.27 -10.73
N LEU A 316 18.56 6.34 -10.59
CA LEU A 316 17.81 7.60 -10.61
C LEU A 316 18.07 8.48 -9.39
N THR A 317 18.48 7.88 -8.25
CA THR A 317 18.87 8.64 -7.06
C THR A 317 20.22 9.34 -7.22
N GLN A 318 21.10 8.85 -8.10
CA GLN A 318 22.40 9.49 -8.37
C GLN A 318 22.30 10.65 -9.39
N GLU A 319 21.42 10.52 -10.40
CA GLU A 319 21.22 11.59 -11.39
C GLU A 319 20.53 12.82 -10.78
N ARG A 320 19.57 12.64 -9.85
CA ARG A 320 18.95 13.75 -9.13
C ARG A 320 19.91 14.50 -8.20
N ALA A 321 20.90 13.83 -7.62
CA ALA A 321 21.96 14.50 -6.85
C ALA A 321 22.89 15.33 -7.75
N GLY A 322 23.10 14.91 -9.00
CA GLY A 322 23.90 15.64 -9.99
C GLY A 322 23.19 16.85 -10.60
N GLU A 323 21.85 16.77 -10.82
CA GLU A 323 21.06 17.89 -11.37
C GLU A 323 20.87 19.04 -10.35
N ALA A 324 20.79 18.73 -9.05
CA ALA A 324 20.72 19.75 -8.00
C ALA A 324 22.03 20.54 -7.85
N ASP A 325 23.19 19.92 -8.08
CA ASP A 325 24.49 20.58 -8.03
C ASP A 325 24.78 21.44 -9.27
N THR A 326 24.18 21.12 -10.42
CA THR A 326 24.39 21.88 -11.67
C THR A 326 23.56 23.17 -11.71
N GLN A 327 22.46 23.28 -10.97
CA GLN A 327 21.66 24.51 -10.91
C GLN A 327 22.17 25.53 -9.87
N SER A 328 23.06 25.14 -8.96
CA SER A 328 23.62 26.05 -7.96
C SER A 328 24.90 26.83 -8.43
N VAL A 329 25.37 26.59 -9.67
CA VAL A 329 26.58 27.22 -10.21
C VAL A 329 26.25 28.30 -11.27
N GLN A 330 24.98 28.60 -11.55
CA GLN A 330 24.59 29.68 -12.46
C GLN A 330 23.66 30.69 -11.76
N HIS A 331 24.19 31.37 -10.74
CA HIS A 331 23.72 32.71 -10.34
C HIS A 331 24.84 33.49 -9.65
#